data_4c6e3a83722b57fd5b14ff6f3cef1e3e
#
_entry.id   4c6e3a83722b57fd5b14ff6f3cef1e3e
#
_cell.length_a   1.000
_cell.length_b   1.000
_cell.length_c   1.000
_cell.angle_alpha   90.00
_cell.angle_beta   90.00
_cell.angle_gamma   90.00
#
_symmetry.space_group_name_H-M   'P 1'
#
loop_
_entity.id
_entity.type
_entity.pdbx_description
1 polymer ?
#
loop_
_entity_poly.entity_id
_entity_poly.type
_entity_poly.pdbx_seq_one_letter_code
_entity_poly.pdbx_strand_id
1 'polypeptide(L)'
;MRKNILITGIHGYIGNALKDKLIEQGHQVDQINVRNQLWKSTSFKDYDVLIHTAALVHNNSPQARLSDYMQVNMLLTKQLAQKAKAEDIKQFIFMSTMAVYGKEGQVGKSDQIDTQTPMNPTTNYGISKKFAEQALQALISDSFKVAIVRPPMIYGAHCPGNFQRLMQLSKRLPIIPNINNQRSALYIKHLTA
;
A
#
# COMPACT_ATOMS: atom_id res chain seq x y z
N MET A 1 8.32 -10.22 -21.31
CA MET A 1 9.72 -10.40 -20.80
C MET A 1 9.68 -10.78 -19.33
N ARG A 2 10.46 -11.76 -18.90
CA ARG A 2 10.67 -12.11 -17.49
C ARG A 2 11.37 -10.95 -16.76
N LYS A 3 10.93 -10.63 -15.55
CA LYS A 3 11.52 -9.61 -14.68
C LYS A 3 11.94 -10.19 -13.36
N ASN A 4 12.96 -9.61 -12.74
CA ASN A 4 13.36 -9.87 -11.37
C ASN A 4 12.70 -8.79 -10.48
N ILE A 5 11.86 -9.21 -9.56
CA ILE A 5 11.00 -8.31 -8.78
C ILE A 5 11.28 -8.50 -7.29
N LEU A 6 11.56 -7.41 -6.59
CA LEU A 6 11.70 -7.41 -5.14
C LEU A 6 10.43 -6.80 -4.51
N ILE A 7 9.78 -7.55 -3.59
CA ILE A 7 8.61 -7.07 -2.87
C ILE A 7 8.98 -6.87 -1.39
N THR A 8 8.66 -5.72 -0.82
CA THR A 8 8.85 -5.49 0.61
C THR A 8 7.65 -6.00 1.41
N GLY A 9 7.92 -6.60 2.57
CA GLY A 9 6.88 -7.06 3.49
C GLY A 9 6.51 -8.53 3.30
N ILE A 10 7.28 -9.42 3.95
CA ILE A 10 7.19 -10.89 3.84
C ILE A 10 5.90 -11.52 4.40
N HIS A 11 5.12 -10.77 5.20
CA HIS A 11 3.87 -11.24 5.81
C HIS A 11 2.65 -10.41 5.39
N GLY A 12 2.82 -9.53 4.39
CA GLY A 12 1.76 -8.63 3.94
C GLY A 12 0.75 -9.36 3.04
N TYR A 13 -0.56 -9.14 3.29
CA TYR A 13 -1.64 -9.73 2.49
C TYR A 13 -1.49 -9.40 1.00
N ILE A 14 -1.29 -8.12 0.67
CA ILE A 14 -1.12 -7.65 -0.71
C ILE A 14 0.20 -8.16 -1.29
N GLY A 15 1.29 -8.10 -0.52
CA GLY A 15 2.61 -8.55 -0.97
C GLY A 15 2.64 -10.03 -1.34
N ASN A 16 1.97 -10.88 -0.55
CA ASN A 16 1.88 -12.31 -0.85
C ASN A 16 1.02 -12.57 -2.09
N ALA A 17 -0.13 -11.92 -2.21
CA ALA A 17 -0.99 -12.07 -3.39
C ALA A 17 -0.30 -11.62 -4.69
N LEU A 18 0.47 -10.52 -4.63
CA LEU A 18 1.30 -10.06 -5.76
C LEU A 18 2.39 -11.07 -6.11
N LYS A 19 3.11 -11.57 -5.09
CA LYS A 19 4.16 -12.59 -5.29
C LYS A 19 3.62 -13.79 -6.03
N ASP A 20 2.54 -14.38 -5.54
CA ASP A 20 1.94 -15.59 -6.11
C ASP A 20 1.55 -15.36 -7.57
N LYS A 21 0.88 -14.23 -7.85
CA LYS A 21 0.45 -13.88 -9.20
C LYS A 21 1.59 -13.61 -10.16
N LEU A 22 2.61 -12.88 -9.72
CA LEU A 22 3.77 -12.56 -10.56
C LEU A 22 4.63 -13.80 -10.87
N ILE A 23 4.73 -14.74 -9.93
CA ILE A 23 5.36 -16.05 -10.18
C ILE A 23 4.56 -16.85 -11.21
N GLU A 24 3.23 -16.87 -11.08
CA GLU A 24 2.34 -17.51 -12.07
C GLU A 24 2.52 -16.92 -13.49
N GLN A 25 2.80 -15.62 -13.57
CA GLN A 25 3.10 -14.93 -14.83
C GLN A 25 4.54 -15.14 -15.34
N GLY A 26 5.36 -15.95 -14.65
CA GLY A 26 6.72 -16.31 -15.08
C GLY A 26 7.81 -15.34 -14.65
N HIS A 27 7.52 -14.38 -13.74
CA HIS A 27 8.54 -13.50 -13.15
C HIS A 27 9.32 -14.22 -12.05
N GLN A 28 10.54 -13.72 -11.78
CA GLN A 28 11.28 -14.11 -10.58
C GLN A 28 10.96 -13.11 -9.48
N VAL A 29 10.50 -13.59 -8.32
CA VAL A 29 9.99 -12.71 -7.25
C VAL A 29 10.59 -13.11 -5.91
N ASP A 30 11.26 -12.16 -5.28
CA ASP A 30 11.78 -12.27 -3.93
C ASP A 30 11.05 -11.32 -2.98
N GLN A 31 11.01 -11.67 -1.70
CA GLN A 31 10.45 -10.81 -0.67
C GLN A 31 11.52 -10.46 0.36
N ILE A 32 11.52 -9.20 0.79
CA ILE A 32 12.45 -8.72 1.81
C ILE A 32 11.73 -8.17 3.05
N ASN A 33 12.28 -8.51 4.21
CA ASN A 33 11.84 -7.93 5.48
C ASN A 33 12.50 -6.57 5.68
N VAL A 34 11.67 -5.54 5.83
CA VAL A 34 12.13 -4.15 6.04
C VAL A 34 11.89 -3.63 7.47
N ARG A 35 11.44 -4.50 8.39
CA ARG A 35 11.26 -4.13 9.81
C ARG A 35 12.58 -4.06 10.58
N ASN A 36 13.58 -4.81 10.14
CA ASN A 36 14.94 -4.77 10.69
C ASN A 36 15.85 -3.96 9.76
N GLN A 37 17.07 -3.69 10.19
CA GLN A 37 18.03 -2.91 9.41
C GLN A 37 18.80 -3.72 8.34
N LEU A 38 18.60 -5.04 8.28
CA LEU A 38 19.34 -5.95 7.38
C LEU A 38 19.13 -5.64 5.89
N TRP A 39 17.96 -5.11 5.53
CA TRP A 39 17.69 -4.71 4.15
C TRP A 39 18.67 -3.66 3.62
N LYS A 40 19.31 -2.87 4.50
CA LYS A 40 20.28 -1.84 4.11
C LYS A 40 21.55 -2.43 3.51
N SER A 41 21.99 -3.61 3.98
CA SER A 41 23.15 -4.35 3.48
C SER A 41 22.80 -5.34 2.36
N THR A 42 21.53 -5.62 2.12
CA THR A 42 21.11 -6.49 1.01
C THR A 42 21.25 -5.75 -0.33
N SER A 43 21.89 -6.39 -1.33
CA SER A 43 21.98 -5.81 -2.68
C SER A 43 20.64 -5.84 -3.40
N PHE A 44 20.31 -4.76 -4.11
CA PHE A 44 19.14 -4.66 -4.99
C PHE A 44 19.51 -4.68 -6.48
N LYS A 45 20.79 -4.84 -6.83
CA LYS A 45 21.30 -4.70 -8.21
C LYS A 45 20.74 -5.71 -9.20
N ASP A 46 20.29 -6.87 -8.71
CA ASP A 46 19.77 -7.93 -9.56
C ASP A 46 18.27 -7.80 -9.88
N TYR A 47 17.62 -6.74 -9.37
CA TYR A 47 16.19 -6.55 -9.55
C TYR A 47 15.89 -5.41 -10.54
N ASP A 48 14.89 -5.66 -11.40
CA ASP A 48 14.35 -4.66 -12.34
C ASP A 48 13.34 -3.73 -11.66
N VAL A 49 12.56 -4.28 -10.71
CA VAL A 49 11.40 -3.62 -10.10
C VAL A 49 11.41 -3.84 -8.59
N LEU A 50 11.12 -2.79 -7.83
CA LEU A 50 10.81 -2.89 -6.41
C LEU A 50 9.35 -2.52 -6.18
N ILE A 51 8.57 -3.44 -5.57
CA ILE A 51 7.19 -3.19 -5.17
C ILE A 51 7.15 -3.01 -3.65
N HIS A 52 6.84 -1.81 -3.20
CA HIS A 52 6.81 -1.47 -1.78
C HIS A 52 5.40 -1.58 -1.22
N THR A 53 5.11 -2.70 -0.53
CA THR A 53 3.82 -2.97 0.12
C THR A 53 3.86 -2.86 1.65
N ALA A 54 5.04 -2.87 2.24
CA ALA A 54 5.18 -2.78 3.70
C ALA A 54 4.69 -1.42 4.21
N ALA A 55 3.84 -1.44 5.22
CA ALA A 55 3.31 -0.24 5.86
C ALA A 55 2.84 -0.51 7.29
N LEU A 56 2.83 0.52 8.10
CA LEU A 56 2.07 0.60 9.33
C LEU A 56 0.66 1.11 8.98
N VAL A 57 -0.36 0.24 9.00
CA VAL A 57 -1.74 0.58 8.61
C VAL A 57 -2.60 0.86 9.85
N HIS A 58 -2.65 -0.08 10.78
CA HIS A 58 -3.40 0.02 12.02
C HIS A 58 -2.45 -0.15 13.19
N ASN A 59 -2.22 0.92 13.93
CA ASN A 59 -1.65 0.84 15.26
C ASN A 59 -2.80 1.04 16.24
N ASN A 60 -3.30 -0.06 16.80
CA ASN A 60 -4.41 -0.05 17.77
C ASN A 60 -3.96 0.45 19.16
N SER A 61 -2.69 0.86 19.30
CA SER A 61 -2.21 1.50 20.53
C SER A 61 -2.89 2.85 20.69
N PRO A 62 -3.47 3.16 21.86
CA PRO A 62 -3.97 4.50 22.18
C PRO A 62 -2.91 5.60 22.05
N GLN A 63 -1.62 5.20 22.06
CA GLN A 63 -0.46 6.09 21.96
C GLN A 63 0.09 6.19 20.52
N ALA A 64 -0.57 5.62 19.51
CA ALA A 64 -0.12 5.70 18.13
C ALA A 64 0.02 7.15 17.65
N ARG A 65 1.26 7.61 17.51
CA ARG A 65 1.61 8.99 17.16
C ARG A 65 1.84 9.11 15.65
N LEU A 66 1.62 10.28 15.10
CA LEU A 66 1.97 10.58 13.71
C LEU A 66 3.44 10.26 13.41
N SER A 67 4.35 10.50 14.37
CA SER A 67 5.78 10.18 14.24
C SER A 67 6.05 8.72 13.88
N ASP A 68 5.28 7.78 14.46
CA ASP A 68 5.46 6.34 14.21
C ASP A 68 5.11 6.00 12.77
N TYR A 69 4.00 6.57 12.28
CA TYR A 69 3.57 6.42 10.88
C TYR A 69 4.55 7.10 9.92
N MET A 70 5.07 8.28 10.27
CA MET A 70 6.07 8.98 9.45
C MET A 70 7.36 8.18 9.34
N GLN A 71 7.83 7.59 10.43
CA GLN A 71 9.04 6.75 10.45
C GLN A 71 8.89 5.53 9.53
N VAL A 72 7.76 4.81 9.63
CA VAL A 72 7.56 3.55 8.90
C VAL A 72 7.05 3.77 7.48
N ASN A 73 6.11 4.71 7.28
CA ASN A 73 5.45 4.85 5.97
C ASN A 73 6.11 5.89 5.07
N MET A 74 6.75 6.93 5.63
CA MET A 74 7.40 7.97 4.82
C MET A 74 8.92 7.79 4.77
N LEU A 75 9.60 7.79 5.93
CA LEU A 75 11.06 7.77 5.95
C LEU A 75 11.63 6.47 5.38
N LEU A 76 11.10 5.32 5.80
CA LEU A 76 11.51 4.02 5.26
C LEU A 76 11.25 3.94 3.74
N THR A 77 10.08 4.40 3.27
CA THR A 77 9.76 4.43 1.83
C THR A 77 10.77 5.26 1.05
N LYS A 78 11.10 6.47 1.56
CA LYS A 78 12.12 7.33 0.95
C LYS A 78 13.49 6.66 0.89
N GLN A 79 13.93 6.05 2.00
CA GLN A 79 15.23 5.36 2.07
C GLN A 79 15.29 4.15 1.11
N LEU A 80 14.23 3.35 1.03
CA LEU A 80 14.14 2.23 0.10
C LEU A 80 14.20 2.70 -1.36
N ALA A 81 13.48 3.77 -1.71
CA ALA A 81 13.50 4.32 -3.05
C ALA A 81 14.86 4.93 -3.42
N GLN A 82 15.52 5.61 -2.47
CA GLN A 82 16.88 6.13 -2.67
C GLN A 82 17.88 5.01 -2.93
N LYS A 83 17.81 3.92 -2.14
CA LYS A 83 18.67 2.74 -2.34
C LYS A 83 18.36 2.06 -3.68
N ALA A 84 17.09 1.85 -4.00
CA ALA A 84 16.67 1.26 -5.26
C ALA A 84 17.20 2.06 -6.47
N LYS A 85 17.10 3.39 -6.43
CA LYS A 85 17.64 4.28 -7.45
C LYS A 85 19.17 4.22 -7.54
N ALA A 86 19.87 4.19 -6.41
CA ALA A 86 21.33 4.11 -6.34
C ALA A 86 21.89 2.77 -6.82
N GLU A 87 21.07 1.71 -6.77
CA GLU A 87 21.44 0.36 -7.23
C GLU A 87 20.78 -0.01 -8.58
N ASP A 88 20.40 1.01 -9.37
CA ASP A 88 19.93 0.87 -10.75
C ASP A 88 18.61 0.14 -10.97
N ILE A 89 17.76 0.00 -9.94
CA ILE A 89 16.38 -0.42 -10.15
C ILE A 89 15.67 0.61 -11.05
N LYS A 90 15.00 0.15 -12.11
CA LYS A 90 14.37 1.03 -13.10
C LYS A 90 12.98 1.50 -12.69
N GLN A 91 12.25 0.69 -11.90
CA GLN A 91 10.88 0.99 -11.52
C GLN A 91 10.62 0.72 -10.04
N PHE A 92 10.04 1.71 -9.36
CA PHE A 92 9.56 1.62 -7.99
C PHE A 92 8.04 1.72 -7.98
N ILE A 93 7.34 0.68 -7.51
CA ILE A 93 5.88 0.66 -7.38
C ILE A 93 5.53 0.82 -5.91
N PHE A 94 4.83 1.90 -5.58
CA PHE A 94 4.44 2.21 -4.21
C PHE A 94 2.96 1.93 -3.96
N MET A 95 2.69 1.05 -3.00
CA MET A 95 1.34 0.80 -2.54
C MET A 95 0.93 1.90 -1.55
N SER A 96 0.25 2.91 -2.07
CA SER A 96 -0.38 3.99 -1.32
C SER A 96 -1.81 3.62 -0.90
N THR A 97 -2.73 4.58 -0.84
CA THR A 97 -4.10 4.36 -0.37
C THR A 97 -5.02 5.50 -0.79
N MET A 98 -6.31 5.24 -0.95
CA MET A 98 -7.34 6.28 -1.09
C MET A 98 -7.48 7.16 0.16
N ALA A 99 -6.99 6.75 1.33
CA ALA A 99 -7.00 7.56 2.55
C ALA A 99 -6.21 8.88 2.42
N VAL A 100 -5.35 9.05 1.40
CA VAL A 100 -4.66 10.31 1.11
C VAL A 100 -5.62 11.44 0.73
N TYR A 101 -6.84 11.11 0.29
CA TYR A 101 -7.85 12.11 -0.07
C TYR A 101 -8.67 12.61 1.13
N GLY A 102 -8.65 11.91 2.27
CA GLY A 102 -9.43 12.27 3.47
C GLY A 102 -10.94 12.17 3.29
N LYS A 103 -11.41 11.51 2.24
CA LYS A 103 -12.82 11.29 1.95
C LYS A 103 -13.28 9.98 2.61
N GLU A 104 -13.71 10.05 3.85
CA GLU A 104 -14.15 8.86 4.60
C GLU A 104 -15.60 8.45 4.29
N GLY A 105 -16.33 9.29 3.53
CA GLY A 105 -17.74 9.15 3.21
C GLY A 105 -18.62 9.45 4.43
N GLN A 106 -19.64 10.25 4.24
CA GLN A 106 -20.70 10.47 5.22
C GLN A 106 -21.96 9.73 4.74
N VAL A 107 -22.69 9.13 5.69
CA VAL A 107 -23.97 8.51 5.37
C VAL A 107 -24.89 9.53 4.70
N GLY A 108 -25.49 9.17 3.56
CA GLY A 108 -26.37 10.05 2.78
C GLY A 108 -25.67 11.10 1.91
N LYS A 109 -24.33 11.15 1.88
CA LYS A 109 -23.57 11.99 0.94
C LYS A 109 -22.79 11.13 -0.04
N SER A 110 -22.78 11.54 -1.31
CA SER A 110 -21.95 10.93 -2.36
C SER A 110 -20.73 11.79 -2.61
N ASP A 111 -19.56 11.29 -2.21
CA ASP A 111 -18.27 11.88 -2.56
C ASP A 111 -17.64 11.06 -3.68
N GLN A 112 -17.32 11.69 -4.79
CA GLN A 112 -16.53 11.06 -5.86
C GLN A 112 -15.09 11.52 -5.76
N ILE A 113 -14.18 10.60 -6.06
CA ILE A 113 -12.73 10.86 -6.12
C ILE A 113 -12.28 10.59 -7.55
N ASP A 114 -11.64 11.59 -8.14
CA ASP A 114 -11.08 11.58 -9.48
C ASP A 114 -9.60 12.04 -9.47
N THR A 115 -9.02 12.18 -10.66
CA THR A 115 -7.62 12.59 -10.82
C THR A 115 -7.34 14.04 -10.40
N GLN A 116 -8.38 14.88 -10.28
CA GLN A 116 -8.27 16.29 -9.89
C GLN A 116 -8.55 16.48 -8.40
N THR A 117 -9.04 15.46 -7.71
CA THR A 117 -9.37 15.56 -6.29
C THR A 117 -8.11 15.83 -5.46
N PRO A 118 -8.08 16.91 -4.67
CA PRO A 118 -6.91 17.26 -3.87
C PRO A 118 -6.71 16.29 -2.71
N MET A 119 -5.44 15.97 -2.42
CA MET A 119 -5.09 15.17 -1.26
C MET A 119 -5.23 15.98 0.03
N ASN A 120 -6.18 15.60 0.88
CA ASN A 120 -6.42 16.22 2.20
C ASN A 120 -6.66 15.14 3.28
N PRO A 121 -5.64 14.32 3.61
CA PRO A 121 -5.79 13.22 4.55
C PRO A 121 -6.11 13.69 5.96
N THR A 122 -6.99 12.96 6.65
CA THR A 122 -7.46 13.24 8.02
C THR A 122 -6.87 12.29 9.06
N THR A 123 -6.29 11.16 8.61
CA THR A 123 -5.70 10.15 9.50
C THR A 123 -4.17 10.18 9.46
N ASN A 124 -3.50 9.79 10.56
CA ASN A 124 -2.04 9.66 10.62
C ASN A 124 -1.49 8.76 9.50
N TYR A 125 -2.23 7.68 9.18
CA TYR A 125 -1.91 6.79 8.07
C TYR A 125 -1.96 7.52 6.72
N GLY A 126 -3.07 8.18 6.41
CA GLY A 126 -3.24 8.95 5.16
C GLY A 126 -2.20 10.07 5.03
N ILE A 127 -1.94 10.80 6.11
CA ILE A 127 -0.90 11.86 6.17
C ILE A 127 0.46 11.28 5.83
N SER A 128 0.87 10.19 6.48
CA SER A 128 2.19 9.57 6.24
C SER A 128 2.34 9.04 4.82
N LYS A 129 1.26 8.49 4.22
CA LYS A 129 1.26 8.02 2.83
C LYS A 129 1.36 9.20 1.84
N LYS A 130 0.64 10.31 2.08
CA LYS A 130 0.78 11.54 1.27
C LYS A 130 2.22 12.05 1.25
N PHE A 131 2.86 12.15 2.42
CA PHE A 131 4.27 12.58 2.49
C PHE A 131 5.23 11.58 1.82
N ALA A 132 4.95 10.28 1.88
CA ALA A 132 5.72 9.28 1.15
C ALA A 132 5.61 9.47 -0.37
N GLU A 133 4.41 9.72 -0.90
CA GLU A 133 4.21 10.02 -2.31
C GLU A 133 4.99 11.25 -2.76
N GLN A 134 4.96 12.34 -1.98
CA GLN A 134 5.73 13.55 -2.26
C GLN A 134 7.24 13.28 -2.28
N ALA A 135 7.74 12.51 -1.30
CA ALA A 135 9.14 12.12 -1.26
C ALA A 135 9.57 11.27 -2.47
N LEU A 136 8.68 10.40 -2.95
CA LEU A 136 8.93 9.58 -4.13
C LEU A 136 8.91 10.39 -5.42
N GLN A 137 7.98 11.34 -5.57
CA GLN A 137 7.90 12.24 -6.73
C GLN A 137 9.22 13.02 -6.94
N ALA A 138 9.85 13.44 -5.85
CA ALA A 138 11.15 14.14 -5.90
C ALA A 138 12.32 13.25 -6.37
N LEU A 139 12.15 11.93 -6.42
CA LEU A 139 13.19 10.98 -6.87
C LEU A 139 13.05 10.56 -8.33
N ILE A 140 11.92 10.88 -8.98
CA ILE A 140 11.65 10.50 -10.37
C ILE A 140 12.73 11.09 -11.30
N SER A 141 13.19 10.28 -12.25
CA SER A 141 14.11 10.68 -13.29
C SER A 141 13.92 9.80 -14.54
N ASP A 142 14.67 10.05 -15.60
CA ASP A 142 14.61 9.21 -16.81
C ASP A 142 15.01 7.77 -16.53
N SER A 143 15.95 7.55 -15.63
CA SER A 143 16.45 6.23 -15.25
C SER A 143 15.67 5.57 -14.10
N PHE A 144 14.81 6.30 -13.37
CA PHE A 144 14.06 5.79 -12.23
C PHE A 144 12.60 6.23 -12.28
N LYS A 145 11.73 5.30 -12.64
CA LYS A 145 10.29 5.54 -12.73
C LYS A 145 9.57 5.13 -11.44
N VAL A 146 8.60 5.94 -11.03
CA VAL A 146 7.77 5.65 -9.86
C VAL A 146 6.31 5.52 -10.29
N ALA A 147 5.67 4.42 -9.89
CA ALA A 147 4.23 4.23 -9.99
C ALA A 147 3.62 4.25 -8.60
N ILE A 148 2.58 5.06 -8.41
CA ILE A 148 1.85 5.18 -7.14
C ILE A 148 0.46 4.58 -7.33
N VAL A 149 0.17 3.52 -6.57
CA VAL A 149 -1.12 2.83 -6.61
C VAL A 149 -1.89 3.22 -5.35
N ARG A 150 -3.10 3.79 -5.51
CA ARG A 150 -3.98 4.23 -4.40
C ARG A 150 -5.22 3.35 -4.35
N PRO A 151 -5.13 2.12 -3.83
CA PRO A 151 -6.30 1.25 -3.78
C PRO A 151 -7.31 1.76 -2.75
N PRO A 152 -8.62 1.50 -2.99
CA PRO A 152 -9.66 1.62 -1.99
C PRO A 152 -9.55 0.46 -0.98
N MET A 153 -10.60 0.21 -0.21
CA MET A 153 -10.67 -0.96 0.65
C MET A 153 -10.49 -2.25 -0.17
N ILE A 154 -9.45 -3.00 0.14
CA ILE A 154 -9.18 -4.29 -0.51
C ILE A 154 -9.92 -5.39 0.24
N TYR A 155 -10.55 -6.31 -0.51
CA TYR A 155 -11.22 -7.48 0.05
C TYR A 155 -10.84 -8.77 -0.69
N GLY A 156 -11.09 -9.90 -0.04
CA GLY A 156 -10.83 -11.24 -0.58
C GLY A 156 -10.71 -12.27 0.54
N ALA A 157 -10.40 -13.51 0.18
CA ALA A 157 -10.18 -14.56 1.16
C ALA A 157 -9.06 -14.17 2.13
N HIS A 158 -9.29 -14.36 3.42
CA HIS A 158 -8.33 -14.07 4.51
C HIS A 158 -7.84 -12.61 4.57
N CYS A 159 -8.53 -11.64 3.94
CA CYS A 159 -8.13 -10.24 4.01
C CYS A 159 -8.22 -9.73 5.47
N PRO A 160 -7.17 -9.09 5.99
CA PRO A 160 -7.22 -8.48 7.33
C PRO A 160 -8.03 -7.19 7.34
N GLY A 161 -8.40 -6.73 8.54
CA GLY A 161 -8.94 -5.38 8.75
C GLY A 161 -10.47 -5.29 8.71
N ASN A 162 -10.97 -4.12 8.25
CA ASN A 162 -12.37 -3.76 8.42
C ASN A 162 -13.36 -4.65 7.65
N PHE A 163 -12.96 -5.16 6.49
CA PHE A 163 -13.83 -6.06 5.72
C PHE A 163 -14.10 -7.38 6.47
N GLN A 164 -13.07 -7.97 7.08
CA GLN A 164 -13.23 -9.17 7.90
C GLN A 164 -14.14 -8.91 9.11
N ARG A 165 -13.96 -7.76 9.77
CA ARG A 165 -14.82 -7.34 10.89
C ARG A 165 -16.27 -7.17 10.47
N LEU A 166 -16.51 -6.54 9.32
CA LEU A 166 -17.85 -6.38 8.75
C LEU A 166 -18.49 -7.74 8.43
N MET A 167 -17.76 -8.65 7.82
CA MET A 167 -18.19 -10.02 7.55
C MET A 167 -18.56 -10.80 8.82
N GLN A 168 -17.76 -10.65 9.88
CA GLN A 168 -18.05 -11.29 11.16
C GLN A 168 -19.28 -10.69 11.83
N LEU A 169 -19.43 -9.36 11.76
CA LEU A 169 -20.58 -8.66 12.30
C LEU A 169 -21.87 -9.05 11.58
N SER A 170 -21.86 -9.08 10.24
CA SER A 170 -23.04 -9.46 9.44
C SER A 170 -23.54 -10.87 9.72
N LYS A 171 -22.66 -11.80 10.11
CA LYS A 171 -23.04 -13.17 10.49
C LYS A 171 -23.68 -13.26 11.88
N ARG A 172 -23.49 -12.23 12.73
CA ARG A 172 -23.98 -12.22 14.12
C ARG A 172 -25.23 -11.37 14.30
N LEU A 173 -25.47 -10.44 13.41
CA LEU A 173 -26.62 -9.54 13.51
C LEU A 173 -27.88 -10.22 12.95
N PRO A 174 -28.96 -10.28 13.72
CA PRO A 174 -30.24 -10.82 13.23
C PRO A 174 -30.94 -9.89 12.26
N ILE A 175 -30.60 -8.60 12.29
CA ILE A 175 -31.16 -7.56 11.43
C ILE A 175 -30.02 -6.69 10.92
N ILE A 176 -29.98 -6.44 9.62
CA ILE A 176 -29.04 -5.50 9.00
C ILE A 176 -29.80 -4.20 8.72
N PRO A 177 -29.35 -3.05 9.28
CA PRO A 177 -30.02 -1.77 9.02
C PRO A 177 -29.88 -1.39 7.54
N ASN A 178 -30.97 -0.93 6.94
CA ASN A 178 -30.94 -0.39 5.57
C ASN A 178 -30.37 1.03 5.58
N ILE A 179 -29.03 1.11 5.47
CA ILE A 179 -28.31 2.40 5.44
C ILE A 179 -27.81 2.62 4.00
N ASN A 180 -28.22 3.72 3.41
CA ASN A 180 -27.68 4.12 2.10
C ASN A 180 -26.23 4.57 2.24
N ASN A 181 -25.31 3.63 2.05
CA ASN A 181 -23.87 3.85 2.13
C ASN A 181 -23.18 3.13 0.99
N GLN A 182 -22.45 3.87 0.16
CA GLN A 182 -21.68 3.33 -0.95
C GLN A 182 -20.19 3.59 -0.70
N ARG A 183 -19.38 2.54 -0.85
CA ARG A 183 -17.92 2.64 -0.73
C ARG A 183 -17.25 1.84 -1.83
N SER A 184 -16.22 2.41 -2.42
CA SER A 184 -15.37 1.68 -3.35
C SER A 184 -14.62 0.58 -2.63
N ALA A 185 -14.64 -0.61 -3.20
CA ALA A 185 -13.89 -1.76 -2.75
C ALA A 185 -13.25 -2.48 -3.94
N LEU A 186 -12.05 -3.03 -3.76
CA LEU A 186 -11.30 -3.71 -4.80
C LEU A 186 -11.01 -5.15 -4.39
N TYR A 187 -11.40 -6.10 -5.24
CA TYR A 187 -11.07 -7.50 -5.02
C TYR A 187 -9.57 -7.74 -5.21
N ILE A 188 -8.93 -8.47 -4.30
CA ILE A 188 -7.48 -8.68 -4.30
C ILE A 188 -6.98 -9.23 -5.64
N LYS A 189 -7.70 -10.15 -6.28
CA LYS A 189 -7.31 -10.69 -7.58
C LYS A 189 -7.35 -9.67 -8.72
N HIS A 190 -8.20 -8.63 -8.62
CA HIS A 190 -8.21 -7.53 -9.59
C HIS A 190 -7.05 -6.55 -9.36
N LEU A 191 -6.58 -6.42 -8.11
CA LEU A 191 -5.38 -5.63 -7.83
C LEU A 191 -4.11 -6.29 -8.40
N THR A 192 -4.09 -7.61 -8.47
CA THR A 192 -2.90 -8.40 -8.86
C THR A 192 -2.95 -8.90 -10.33
N ALA A 193 -4.02 -8.61 -11.05
CA ALA A 193 -4.24 -9.06 -12.44
C ALA A 193 -3.30 -8.40 -13.46
#